data_b0eb8f69288ec17f1b6ee78c9d855a89
#
_entry.id   b0eb8f69288ec17f1b6ee78c9d855a89
#
_cell.length_a   1.000
_cell.length_b   1.000
_cell.length_c   1.000
_cell.angle_alpha   90.00
_cell.angle_beta   90.00
_cell.angle_gamma   90.00
#
_symmetry.space_group_name_H-M   'P 1'
#
loop_
_entity.id
_entity.type
_entity.pdbx_description
1 polymer ?
#
loop_
_entity_poly.entity_id
_entity_poly.type
_entity_poly.pdbx_seq_one_letter_code
_entity_poly.pdbx_strand_id
1 'polypeptide(L)'
;MYAGATVKSNMVGCDALKVPLRSEVFDAAISIAVLHHISTDERRVALISELARLVRVGGQVLIVAWSFEQDEHSKRRFEQQDVMVEWKLQQKYAKDDEQIETKSHGQVIREKQWIVYERYCHVYRSGELEALVAQVSGLELVSVAYSRSNWCLRLQRVAS
;
A
#
# COMPACT_ATOMS: atom_id res chain seq x y z
N MET A 1 -19.79 -13.54 26.79
CA MET A 1 -18.42 -14.02 26.94
C MET A 1 -17.94 -14.49 25.57
N TYR A 2 -17.29 -13.61 24.79
CA TYR A 2 -16.71 -13.99 23.50
C TYR A 2 -15.34 -14.63 23.80
N ALA A 3 -15.24 -15.95 23.62
CA ALA A 3 -13.97 -16.65 23.65
C ALA A 3 -13.14 -16.14 22.47
N GLY A 4 -12.03 -15.45 22.76
CA GLY A 4 -11.11 -14.93 21.77
C GLY A 4 -10.46 -16.06 20.98
N ALA A 5 -11.00 -16.37 19.83
CA ALA A 5 -10.29 -17.17 18.85
C ALA A 5 -9.07 -16.33 18.39
N THR A 6 -7.88 -16.74 18.76
CA THR A 6 -6.63 -16.16 18.23
C THR A 6 -6.59 -16.52 16.74
N VAL A 7 -6.97 -15.59 15.88
CA VAL A 7 -6.82 -15.76 14.44
C VAL A 7 -5.32 -15.81 14.17
N LYS A 8 -4.80 -16.99 13.90
CA LYS A 8 -3.43 -17.13 13.39
C LYS A 8 -3.40 -16.52 11.99
N SER A 9 -2.83 -15.34 11.85
CA SER A 9 -2.57 -14.75 10.53
C SER A 9 -1.47 -15.55 9.84
N ASN A 10 -1.76 -16.05 8.65
CA ASN A 10 -0.75 -16.65 7.78
C ASN A 10 -0.01 -15.51 7.07
N MET A 11 1.26 -15.28 7.42
CA MET A 11 2.09 -14.28 6.76
C MET A 11 3.08 -14.97 5.82
N VAL A 12 3.20 -14.40 4.61
CA VAL A 12 4.16 -14.84 3.59
C VAL A 12 5.00 -13.63 3.20
N GLY A 13 6.33 -13.73 3.36
CA GLY A 13 7.27 -12.74 2.84
C GLY A 13 7.52 -12.97 1.36
N CYS A 14 7.12 -12.03 0.51
CA CYS A 14 7.30 -12.13 -0.93
C CYS A 14 7.34 -10.76 -1.61
N ASP A 15 7.74 -10.74 -2.90
CA ASP A 15 7.57 -9.56 -3.75
C ASP A 15 6.08 -9.40 -4.09
N ALA A 16 5.51 -8.23 -3.77
CA ALA A 16 4.12 -7.89 -4.04
C ALA A 16 3.79 -7.79 -5.54
N LEU A 17 4.80 -7.62 -6.40
CA LEU A 17 4.64 -7.60 -7.86
C LEU A 17 4.61 -9.01 -8.46
N LYS A 18 4.99 -10.03 -7.68
CA LYS A 18 5.03 -11.43 -8.10
C LYS A 18 4.82 -12.35 -6.91
N VAL A 19 3.58 -12.45 -6.46
CA VAL A 19 3.21 -13.25 -5.28
C VAL A 19 3.25 -14.75 -5.62
N PRO A 20 3.95 -15.60 -4.85
CA PRO A 20 4.14 -17.02 -5.15
C PRO A 20 2.90 -17.86 -4.77
N LEU A 21 1.72 -17.39 -5.18
CA LEU A 21 0.44 -18.08 -4.99
C LEU A 21 -0.23 -18.29 -6.34
N ARG A 22 -1.09 -19.31 -6.43
CA ARG A 22 -1.87 -19.62 -7.63
C ARG A 22 -2.87 -18.50 -7.92
N SER A 23 -3.23 -18.37 -9.21
CA SER A 23 -4.28 -17.44 -9.64
C SER A 23 -5.65 -17.90 -9.12
N GLU A 24 -6.54 -16.93 -8.94
CA GLU A 24 -7.99 -17.14 -8.67
C GLU A 24 -8.29 -17.95 -7.40
N VAL A 25 -7.44 -17.84 -6.38
CA VAL A 25 -7.60 -18.59 -5.12
C VAL A 25 -8.30 -17.81 -4.01
N PHE A 26 -8.49 -16.50 -4.18
CA PHE A 26 -9.10 -15.65 -3.15
C PHE A 26 -10.44 -15.07 -3.61
N ASP A 27 -11.35 -14.88 -2.67
CA ASP A 27 -12.61 -14.17 -2.88
C ASP A 27 -12.40 -12.65 -2.92
N ALA A 28 -11.37 -12.17 -2.23
CA ALA A 28 -11.03 -10.75 -2.20
C ALA A 28 -9.54 -10.54 -1.92
N ALA A 29 -9.03 -9.38 -2.38
CA ALA A 29 -7.71 -8.86 -2.03
C ALA A 29 -7.82 -7.41 -1.56
N ILE A 30 -6.96 -7.03 -0.61
CA ILE A 30 -6.88 -5.66 -0.11
C ILE A 30 -5.45 -5.14 -0.21
N SER A 31 -5.31 -3.90 -0.65
CA SER A 31 -4.05 -3.15 -0.68
C SER A 31 -4.26 -1.81 0.03
N ILE A 32 -3.90 -1.76 1.32
CA ILE A 32 -4.08 -0.57 2.14
C ILE A 32 -2.72 0.02 2.46
N ALA A 33 -2.50 1.27 2.05
CA ALA A 33 -1.27 2.03 2.29
C ALA A 33 0.00 1.34 1.73
N VAL A 34 -0.12 0.66 0.58
CA VAL A 34 0.99 -0.02 -0.11
C VAL A 34 1.32 0.65 -1.44
N LEU A 35 0.31 0.90 -2.28
CA LEU A 35 0.50 1.33 -3.66
C LEU A 35 1.29 2.64 -3.78
N HIS A 36 1.12 3.55 -2.81
CA HIS A 36 1.85 4.81 -2.79
C HIS A 36 3.37 4.66 -2.48
N HIS A 37 3.85 3.47 -2.14
CA HIS A 37 5.28 3.20 -2.02
C HIS A 37 5.92 2.66 -3.30
N ILE A 38 5.12 2.44 -4.34
CA ILE A 38 5.59 1.94 -5.64
C ILE A 38 5.97 3.12 -6.54
N SER A 39 7.19 3.11 -7.04
CA SER A 39 7.83 4.31 -7.61
C SER A 39 7.48 4.63 -9.07
N THR A 40 7.03 3.65 -9.87
CA THR A 40 6.69 3.89 -11.29
C THR A 40 5.31 3.37 -11.65
N ASP A 41 4.70 3.95 -12.68
CA ASP A 41 3.35 3.56 -13.13
C ASP A 41 3.32 2.11 -13.61
N GLU A 42 4.35 1.65 -14.32
CA GLU A 42 4.44 0.27 -14.79
C GLU A 42 4.42 -0.71 -13.60
N ARG A 43 5.12 -0.38 -12.51
CA ARG A 43 5.13 -1.21 -11.30
C ARG A 43 3.83 -1.10 -10.51
N ARG A 44 3.17 0.06 -10.51
CA ARG A 44 1.83 0.25 -9.92
C ARG A 44 0.79 -0.59 -10.65
N VAL A 45 0.80 -0.55 -11.99
CA VAL A 45 -0.05 -1.40 -12.84
C VAL A 45 0.26 -2.88 -12.62
N ALA A 46 1.54 -3.26 -12.50
CA ALA A 46 1.92 -4.65 -12.21
C ALA A 46 1.39 -5.12 -10.85
N LEU A 47 1.45 -4.28 -9.80
CA LEU A 47 0.85 -4.62 -8.50
C LEU A 47 -0.68 -4.78 -8.59
N ILE A 48 -1.37 -3.90 -9.28
CA ILE A 48 -2.83 -3.99 -9.47
C ILE A 48 -3.18 -5.25 -10.26
N SER A 49 -2.41 -5.58 -11.31
CA SER A 49 -2.57 -6.79 -12.10
C SER A 49 -2.36 -8.05 -11.26
N GLU A 50 -1.41 -8.02 -10.35
CA GLU A 50 -1.14 -9.15 -9.45
C GLU A 50 -2.29 -9.35 -8.44
N LEU A 51 -2.86 -8.29 -7.90
CA LEU A 51 -4.07 -8.35 -7.07
C LEU A 51 -5.24 -8.96 -7.87
N ALA A 52 -5.43 -8.53 -9.11
CA ALA A 52 -6.46 -9.06 -10.01
C ALA A 52 -6.25 -10.56 -10.29
N ARG A 53 -5.01 -10.99 -10.54
CA ARG A 53 -4.64 -12.39 -10.80
C ARG A 53 -5.00 -13.30 -9.63
N LEU A 54 -4.77 -12.84 -8.42
CA LEU A 54 -5.00 -13.63 -7.20
C LEU A 54 -6.47 -13.84 -6.87
N VAL A 55 -7.34 -12.92 -7.31
CA VAL A 55 -8.77 -12.93 -7.01
C VAL A 55 -9.53 -13.67 -8.12
N ARG A 56 -10.45 -14.55 -7.73
CA ARG A 56 -11.33 -15.27 -8.68
C ARG A 56 -12.28 -14.32 -9.42
N VAL A 57 -12.77 -14.73 -10.57
CA VAL A 57 -13.83 -14.00 -11.28
C VAL A 57 -15.06 -13.81 -10.37
N GLY A 58 -15.59 -12.61 -10.33
CA GLY A 58 -16.66 -12.18 -9.43
C GLY A 58 -16.19 -11.75 -8.03
N GLY A 59 -14.91 -11.96 -7.68
CA GLY A 59 -14.33 -11.50 -6.42
C GLY A 59 -13.99 -10.01 -6.44
N GLN A 60 -13.52 -9.46 -5.34
CA GLN A 60 -13.34 -8.01 -5.16
C GLN A 60 -11.90 -7.64 -4.80
N VAL A 61 -11.49 -6.45 -5.26
CA VAL A 61 -10.21 -5.83 -4.86
C VAL A 61 -10.50 -4.47 -4.25
N LEU A 62 -9.93 -4.19 -3.07
CA LEU A 62 -9.96 -2.89 -2.43
C LEU A 62 -8.56 -2.29 -2.42
N ILE A 63 -8.44 -1.09 -2.98
CA ILE A 63 -7.19 -0.31 -2.94
C ILE A 63 -7.44 0.97 -2.13
N VAL A 64 -6.58 1.23 -1.15
CA VAL A 64 -6.56 2.47 -0.37
C VAL A 64 -5.18 3.08 -0.46
N ALA A 65 -5.09 4.28 -1.00
CA ALA A 65 -3.83 5.00 -1.19
C ALA A 65 -3.96 6.48 -0.81
N TRP A 66 -2.86 7.08 -0.41
CA TRP A 66 -2.83 8.47 0.01
C TRP A 66 -3.19 9.41 -1.14
N SER A 67 -4.10 10.35 -0.85
CA SER A 67 -4.46 11.43 -1.75
C SER A 67 -3.43 12.56 -1.70
N PHE A 68 -3.22 13.23 -2.84
CA PHE A 68 -2.53 14.52 -2.90
C PHE A 68 -3.38 15.59 -2.20
N GLU A 69 -4.69 15.56 -2.44
CA GLU A 69 -5.66 16.41 -1.78
C GLU A 69 -5.81 15.99 -0.32
N GLN A 70 -5.47 16.89 0.60
CA GLN A 70 -5.53 16.61 2.03
C GLN A 70 -6.70 17.39 2.64
N ASP A 71 -7.51 16.71 3.45
CA ASP A 71 -8.58 17.35 4.20
C ASP A 71 -8.06 18.30 5.31
N GLU A 72 -8.96 19.07 5.90
CA GLU A 72 -8.62 20.06 6.92
C GLU A 72 -8.05 19.44 8.20
N HIS A 73 -8.39 18.18 8.50
CA HIS A 73 -7.92 17.46 9.67
C HIS A 73 -6.55 16.82 9.48
N SER A 74 -6.08 16.71 8.23
CA SER A 74 -4.76 16.18 7.95
C SER A 74 -3.66 17.16 8.34
N LYS A 75 -2.67 16.67 9.06
CA LYS A 75 -1.44 17.42 9.37
C LYS A 75 -0.45 17.47 8.21
N ARG A 76 -0.70 16.69 7.15
CA ARG A 76 0.16 16.65 5.97
C ARG A 76 -0.29 17.71 4.98
N ARG A 77 0.68 18.22 4.21
CA ARG A 77 0.45 19.03 3.02
C ARG A 77 1.52 18.63 2.03
N PHE A 78 1.15 18.44 0.78
CA PHE A 78 2.03 18.02 -0.27
C PHE A 78 2.14 19.12 -1.34
N GLU A 79 3.37 19.48 -1.69
CA GLU A 79 3.65 20.44 -2.76
C GLU A 79 3.81 19.71 -4.11
N GLN A 80 4.21 18.45 -4.06
CA GLN A 80 4.41 17.56 -5.21
C GLN A 80 3.90 16.16 -4.91
N GLN A 81 3.70 15.35 -5.93
CA GLN A 81 3.15 14.00 -5.77
C GLN A 81 4.20 12.99 -5.28
N ASP A 82 5.45 13.14 -5.74
CA ASP A 82 6.53 12.27 -5.32
C ASP A 82 7.28 12.90 -4.14
N VAL A 83 7.18 12.28 -2.98
CA VAL A 83 7.71 12.83 -1.73
C VAL A 83 8.46 11.78 -0.93
N MET A 84 9.44 12.24 -0.16
CA MET A 84 10.07 11.43 0.89
C MET A 84 9.38 11.74 2.21
N VAL A 85 8.88 10.72 2.89
CA VAL A 85 8.13 10.85 4.15
C VAL A 85 8.88 10.15 5.27
N GLU A 86 9.10 10.88 6.37
CA GLU A 86 9.73 10.32 7.56
C GLU A 86 8.90 9.17 8.16
N TRP A 87 9.58 8.08 8.46
CA TRP A 87 9.06 6.99 9.25
C TRP A 87 9.95 6.73 10.46
N LYS A 88 9.35 6.68 11.64
CA LYS A 88 10.06 6.56 12.91
C LYS A 88 9.90 5.17 13.51
N LEU A 89 11.01 4.45 13.66
CA LEU A 89 11.07 3.16 14.34
C LEU A 89 11.62 3.35 15.75
N GLN A 90 10.93 2.81 16.75
CA GLN A 90 11.52 2.77 18.09
C GLN A 90 12.72 1.80 18.10
N GLN A 91 13.85 2.24 18.65
CA GLN A 91 15.11 1.47 18.65
C GLN A 91 14.96 0.08 19.26
N LYS A 92 14.06 -0.11 20.23
CA LYS A 92 13.78 -1.43 20.85
C LYS A 92 13.21 -2.48 19.87
N TYR A 93 12.71 -2.05 18.70
CA TYR A 93 12.19 -2.93 17.65
C TYR A 93 13.17 -3.09 16.47
N ALA A 94 14.28 -2.36 16.49
CA ALA A 94 15.33 -2.55 15.51
C ALA A 94 16.04 -3.89 15.79
N LYS A 95 16.33 -4.65 14.75
CA LYS A 95 17.17 -5.85 14.87
C LYS A 95 18.60 -5.42 15.16
N ASP A 96 19.39 -6.29 15.84
CA ASP A 96 20.76 -5.99 16.23
C ASP A 96 21.65 -5.58 15.03
N ASP A 97 21.38 -6.12 13.86
CA ASP A 97 22.08 -5.79 12.61
C ASP A 97 21.78 -4.36 12.10
N GLU A 98 20.60 -3.79 12.42
CA GLU A 98 20.23 -2.41 12.08
C GLU A 98 20.88 -1.39 13.02
N GLN A 99 21.39 -1.81 14.15
CA GLN A 99 22.12 -0.95 15.09
C GLN A 99 23.54 -0.62 14.63
N ILE A 100 24.11 -1.38 13.71
CA ILE A 100 25.53 -1.31 13.33
C ILE A 100 25.74 -0.61 11.98
N GLU A 101 24.77 -0.59 11.07
CA GLU A 101 24.94 0.01 9.74
C GLU A 101 23.92 1.11 9.43
N THR A 102 24.17 2.29 9.97
CA THR A 102 23.57 3.56 9.49
C THR A 102 24.02 3.94 8.05
N LYS A 103 24.29 2.96 7.20
CA LYS A 103 24.84 3.20 5.86
C LYS A 103 23.82 3.32 4.74
N SER A 104 22.54 3.12 4.98
CA SER A 104 21.52 3.38 3.97
C SER A 104 20.32 4.12 4.56
N HIS A 105 20.33 5.44 4.47
CA HIS A 105 19.15 6.32 4.53
C HIS A 105 18.43 6.50 5.89
N GLY A 106 19.01 6.15 7.02
CA GLY A 106 18.41 6.41 8.34
C GLY A 106 19.28 7.37 9.19
N GLN A 107 18.67 8.37 9.84
CA GLN A 107 19.31 9.21 10.84
C GLN A 107 18.90 8.76 12.24
N VAL A 108 19.88 8.55 13.12
CA VAL A 108 19.63 8.19 14.52
C VAL A 108 19.45 9.47 15.34
N ILE A 109 18.25 9.71 15.85
CA ILE A 109 18.00 10.78 16.82
C ILE A 109 18.22 10.22 18.22
N ARG A 110 19.41 10.40 18.76
CA ARG A 110 19.86 9.81 20.05
C ARG A 110 19.02 10.23 21.27
N GLU A 111 18.44 11.43 21.26
CA GLU A 111 17.67 11.95 22.41
C GLU A 111 16.32 11.27 22.65
N LYS A 112 15.75 10.57 21.64
CA LYS A 112 14.39 9.98 21.70
C LYS A 112 14.33 8.47 21.49
N GLN A 113 15.44 7.77 21.36
CA GLN A 113 15.49 6.34 21.04
C GLN A 113 14.68 5.98 19.76
N TRP A 114 14.71 6.87 18.74
CA TRP A 114 14.09 6.66 17.45
C TRP A 114 15.14 6.54 16.35
N ILE A 115 14.89 5.64 15.41
CA ILE A 115 15.57 5.59 14.13
C ILE A 115 14.60 6.19 13.11
N VAL A 116 15.03 7.21 12.40
CA VAL A 116 14.22 7.88 11.39
C VAL A 116 14.68 7.44 10.01
N TYR A 117 13.76 6.90 9.24
CA TYR A 117 13.94 6.53 7.84
C TYR A 117 13.12 7.45 6.96
N GLU A 118 13.60 7.73 5.77
CA GLU A 118 12.83 8.36 4.72
C GLU A 118 12.26 7.30 3.78
N ARG A 119 10.96 7.36 3.50
CA ARG A 119 10.28 6.45 2.59
C ARG A 119 9.68 7.23 1.45
N TYR A 120 9.94 6.76 0.23
CA TYR A 120 9.27 7.25 -0.95
C TYR A 120 7.77 7.02 -0.86
N CYS A 121 6.99 8.05 -1.20
CA CYS A 121 5.56 7.99 -1.37
C CYS A 121 5.15 8.81 -2.60
N HIS A 122 4.28 8.21 -3.41
CA HIS A 122 3.56 8.91 -4.46
C HIS A 122 2.13 9.17 -3.99
N VAL A 123 1.72 10.42 -3.90
CA VAL A 123 0.37 10.78 -3.46
C VAL A 123 -0.51 11.08 -4.67
N TYR A 124 -1.65 10.40 -4.76
CA TYR A 124 -2.48 10.33 -5.95
C TYR A 124 -3.45 11.50 -6.04
N ARG A 125 -3.54 12.11 -7.21
CA ARG A 125 -4.59 13.08 -7.54
C ARG A 125 -5.90 12.37 -7.91
N SER A 126 -7.00 13.11 -7.84
CA SER A 126 -8.31 12.61 -8.29
C SER A 126 -8.23 12.10 -9.74
N GLY A 127 -8.74 10.88 -9.99
CA GLY A 127 -8.76 10.24 -11.32
C GLY A 127 -7.50 9.45 -11.67
N GLU A 128 -6.42 9.59 -10.94
CA GLU A 128 -5.13 8.96 -11.27
C GLU A 128 -5.14 7.45 -11.01
N LEU A 129 -5.68 7.02 -9.88
CA LEU A 129 -5.82 5.58 -9.58
C LEU A 129 -6.75 4.88 -10.55
N GLU A 130 -7.83 5.55 -10.98
CA GLU A 130 -8.76 5.06 -11.99
C GLU A 130 -8.05 4.85 -13.34
N ALA A 131 -7.17 5.79 -13.72
CA ALA A 131 -6.38 5.68 -14.94
C ALA A 131 -5.38 4.51 -14.90
N LEU A 132 -4.81 4.19 -13.73
CA LEU A 132 -3.96 3.00 -13.55
C LEU A 132 -4.79 1.72 -13.65
N VAL A 133 -5.95 1.67 -13.00
CA VAL A 133 -6.87 0.51 -13.04
C VAL A 133 -7.36 0.23 -14.46
N ALA A 134 -7.65 1.26 -15.24
CA ALA A 134 -8.10 1.13 -16.63
C ALA A 134 -7.07 0.42 -17.56
N GLN A 135 -5.82 0.35 -17.17
CA GLN A 135 -4.76 -0.35 -17.88
C GLN A 135 -4.71 -1.85 -17.55
N VAL A 136 -5.47 -2.31 -16.55
CA VAL A 136 -5.49 -3.71 -16.10
C VAL A 136 -6.71 -4.42 -16.64
N SER A 137 -6.51 -5.39 -17.54
CA SER A 137 -7.60 -6.21 -18.06
C SER A 137 -8.23 -7.08 -16.96
N GLY A 138 -9.54 -7.31 -17.05
CA GLY A 138 -10.28 -8.14 -16.13
C GLY A 138 -10.54 -7.51 -14.75
N LEU A 139 -10.39 -6.19 -14.61
CA LEU A 139 -10.88 -5.43 -13.47
C LEU A 139 -11.87 -4.36 -13.91
N GLU A 140 -12.98 -4.26 -13.20
CA GLU A 140 -13.95 -3.19 -13.35
C GLU A 140 -14.02 -2.33 -12.10
N LEU A 141 -14.07 -1.01 -12.29
CA LEU A 141 -14.24 -0.06 -11.20
C LEU A 141 -15.70 -0.05 -10.74
N VAL A 142 -15.93 -0.43 -9.49
CA VAL A 142 -17.28 -0.44 -8.89
C VAL A 142 -17.59 0.88 -8.19
N SER A 143 -16.63 1.43 -7.45
CA SER A 143 -16.79 2.72 -6.76
C SER A 143 -15.47 3.34 -6.40
N VAL A 144 -15.47 4.67 -6.36
CA VAL A 144 -14.39 5.50 -5.81
C VAL A 144 -14.94 6.32 -4.66
N ALA A 145 -14.20 6.43 -3.59
CA ALA A 145 -14.54 7.28 -2.46
C ALA A 145 -13.27 7.99 -1.95
N TYR A 146 -13.45 9.22 -1.51
CA TYR A 146 -12.44 9.96 -0.77
C TYR A 146 -12.76 9.87 0.73
N SER A 147 -11.80 9.43 1.52
CA SER A 147 -11.99 9.29 2.97
C SER A 147 -10.68 9.54 3.72
N ARG A 148 -10.70 10.49 4.65
CA ARG A 148 -9.57 10.81 5.54
C ARG A 148 -8.25 10.94 4.78
N SER A 149 -8.26 11.79 3.75
CA SER A 149 -7.08 12.05 2.91
C SER A 149 -6.55 10.83 2.15
N ASN A 150 -7.44 9.87 1.83
CA ASN A 150 -7.13 8.72 0.99
C ASN A 150 -8.17 8.57 -0.11
N TRP A 151 -7.72 8.08 -1.26
CA TRP A 151 -8.57 7.50 -2.29
C TRP A 151 -8.80 6.03 -1.99
N CYS A 152 -10.08 5.62 -2.04
CA CYS A 152 -10.52 4.25 -1.79
C CYS A 152 -11.23 3.73 -3.04
N LEU A 153 -10.65 2.76 -3.72
CA LEU A 153 -11.22 2.15 -4.91
C LEU A 153 -11.71 0.75 -4.59
N ARG A 154 -12.97 0.46 -4.92
CA ARG A 154 -13.51 -0.88 -4.93
C ARG A 154 -13.65 -1.36 -6.37
N LEU A 155 -13.04 -2.49 -6.65
CA LEU A 155 -12.95 -3.10 -7.97
C LEU A 155 -13.56 -4.49 -7.94
N GLN A 156 -14.05 -4.96 -9.07
CA GLN A 156 -14.54 -6.32 -9.26
C GLN A 156 -13.70 -7.03 -10.33
N ARG A 157 -13.31 -8.27 -10.04
CA ARG A 157 -12.67 -9.14 -11.02
C ARG A 157 -13.72 -9.67 -12.00
N VAL A 158 -13.56 -9.36 -13.27
CA VAL A 158 -14.40 -9.85 -14.38
C VAL A 158 -13.61 -10.80 -15.27
N ALA A 159 -14.30 -11.57 -16.08
CA ALA A 159 -13.64 -12.38 -17.11
C ALA A 159 -12.94 -11.44 -18.12
N SER A 160 -11.70 -11.74 -18.47
CA SER A 160 -10.92 -11.00 -19.47
C SER A 160 -11.07 -11.62 -20.84
#